data_54a0cc27f6210491c3aa6ae927df99ed
#
_entry.id   54a0cc27f6210491c3aa6ae927df99ed
#
_cell.length_a   1.000
_cell.length_b   1.000
_cell.length_c   1.000
_cell.angle_alpha   90.00
_cell.angle_beta   90.00
_cell.angle_gamma   90.00
#
_symmetry.space_group_name_H-M   'P 1'
#
loop_
_entity.id
_entity.type
_entity.pdbx_description
1 polymer ?
#
loop_
_entity_poly.entity_id
_entity_poly.type
_entity_poly.pdbx_seq_one_letter_code
_entity_poly.pdbx_strand_id
1 'polypeptide(L)'
;MDWEKEGREPDYRFSLANERTFLAWMRTALALLAAAVIFHQFAVQVEPRWLRFAVSGIVAVVSAVLAVGAFAHWRGNQIAMRHDRALPRSPLLAGIAAAMLMTSALTAILLLLQ
;
A
#
# COMPACT_ATOMS: atom_id res chain seq x y z
N MET A 1 -16.18 -17.18 -5.45
CA MET A 1 -16.56 -16.61 -4.14
C MET A 1 -18.03 -16.22 -4.19
N ASP A 2 -18.73 -16.48 -3.10
CA ASP A 2 -20.20 -16.34 -3.08
C ASP A 2 -20.67 -14.90 -3.27
N TRP A 3 -19.86 -13.92 -2.83
CA TRP A 3 -20.25 -12.52 -2.97
C TRP A 3 -20.38 -12.08 -4.44
N GLU A 4 -19.72 -12.78 -5.36
CA GLU A 4 -19.80 -12.47 -6.79
C GLU A 4 -21.18 -12.82 -7.38
N LYS A 5 -21.94 -13.70 -6.70
CA LYS A 5 -23.26 -14.11 -7.12
C LYS A 5 -24.37 -13.29 -6.48
N GLU A 6 -24.03 -12.48 -5.47
CA GLU A 6 -24.98 -11.66 -4.75
C GLU A 6 -25.12 -10.29 -5.41
N GLY A 7 -26.32 -9.69 -5.25
CA GLY A 7 -26.59 -8.36 -5.76
C GLY A 7 -26.65 -8.30 -7.27
N ARG A 8 -26.41 -7.12 -7.80
CA ARG A 8 -26.48 -6.83 -9.23
C ARG A 8 -25.07 -6.59 -9.78
N GLU A 9 -24.81 -7.09 -10.98
CA GLU A 9 -23.53 -6.86 -11.65
C GLU A 9 -23.30 -5.35 -11.84
N PRO A 10 -22.16 -4.81 -11.39
CA PRO A 10 -21.86 -3.38 -11.61
C PRO A 10 -21.59 -3.08 -13.09
N ASP A 11 -21.76 -1.82 -13.47
CA ASP A 11 -21.32 -1.36 -14.78
C ASP A 11 -19.83 -1.67 -14.96
N TYR A 12 -19.46 -2.23 -16.13
CA TYR A 12 -18.07 -2.62 -16.38
C TYR A 12 -17.10 -1.45 -16.25
N ARG A 13 -17.53 -0.22 -16.53
CA ARG A 13 -16.67 0.96 -16.40
C ARG A 13 -16.26 1.20 -14.97
N PHE A 14 -17.16 1.00 -14.02
CA PHE A 14 -16.84 1.15 -12.59
C PHE A 14 -15.96 0.01 -12.10
N SER A 15 -16.20 -1.20 -12.58
CA SER A 15 -15.33 -2.35 -12.23
C SER A 15 -13.91 -2.15 -12.74
N LEU A 16 -13.76 -1.66 -13.98
CA LEU A 16 -12.45 -1.38 -14.55
C LEU A 16 -11.73 -0.26 -13.79
N ALA A 17 -12.47 0.79 -13.39
CA ALA A 17 -11.90 1.86 -12.58
C ALA A 17 -11.40 1.34 -11.24
N ASN A 18 -12.18 0.44 -10.59
CA ASN A 18 -11.79 -0.18 -9.34
C ASN A 18 -10.54 -1.04 -9.51
N GLU A 19 -10.43 -1.78 -10.62
CA GLU A 19 -9.24 -2.56 -10.92
C GLU A 19 -8.02 -1.69 -11.13
N ARG A 20 -8.17 -0.54 -11.77
CA ARG A 20 -7.06 0.41 -11.93
C ARG A 20 -6.57 0.92 -10.59
N THR A 21 -7.49 1.22 -9.68
CA THR A 21 -7.14 1.66 -8.33
C THR A 21 -6.40 0.57 -7.59
N PHE A 22 -6.88 -0.67 -7.68
CA PHE A 22 -6.20 -1.82 -7.08
C PHE A 22 -4.77 -1.96 -7.62
N LEU A 23 -4.60 -1.88 -8.95
CA LEU A 23 -3.28 -2.01 -9.57
C LEU A 23 -2.36 -0.88 -9.17
N ALA A 24 -2.90 0.34 -8.99
CA ALA A 24 -2.11 1.47 -8.51
C ALA A 24 -1.59 1.22 -7.09
N TRP A 25 -2.41 0.66 -6.20
CA TRP A 25 -2.00 0.29 -4.86
C TRP A 25 -0.94 -0.81 -4.88
N MET A 26 -1.11 -1.80 -5.74
CA MET A 26 -0.14 -2.89 -5.88
C MET A 26 1.20 -2.37 -6.40
N ARG A 27 1.16 -1.37 -7.28
CA ARG A 27 2.38 -0.72 -7.75
C ARG A 27 3.12 -0.05 -6.61
N THR A 28 2.40 0.66 -5.75
CA THR A 28 2.99 1.30 -4.56
C THR A 28 3.59 0.25 -3.62
N ALA A 29 2.87 -0.84 -3.37
CA ALA A 29 3.36 -1.92 -2.52
C ALA A 29 4.63 -2.55 -3.09
N LEU A 30 4.65 -2.78 -4.40
CA LEU A 30 5.82 -3.35 -5.08
C LEU A 30 7.02 -2.39 -5.02
N ALA A 31 6.78 -1.09 -5.18
CA ALA A 31 7.84 -0.09 -5.08
C ALA A 31 8.44 -0.06 -3.67
N LEU A 32 7.60 -0.17 -2.64
CA LEU A 32 8.08 -0.22 -1.26
C LEU A 32 8.90 -1.48 -1.00
N LEU A 33 8.45 -2.62 -1.52
CA LEU A 33 9.19 -3.87 -1.38
C LEU A 33 10.55 -3.78 -2.06
N ALA A 34 10.58 -3.23 -3.28
CA ALA A 34 11.83 -3.02 -4.00
C ALA A 34 12.76 -2.08 -3.23
N ALA A 35 12.20 -1.02 -2.64
CA ALA A 35 12.97 -0.08 -1.84
C ALA A 35 13.57 -0.76 -0.59
N ALA A 36 12.80 -1.66 0.05
CA ALA A 36 13.28 -2.40 1.20
C ALA A 36 14.48 -3.27 0.85
N VAL A 37 14.39 -3.99 -0.29
CA VAL A 37 15.47 -4.85 -0.76
C VAL A 37 16.70 -4.04 -1.12
N ILE A 38 16.51 -2.95 -1.85
CA ILE A 38 17.61 -2.08 -2.26
C ILE A 38 18.30 -1.47 -1.02
N PHE A 39 17.52 -0.97 -0.08
CA PHE A 39 18.07 -0.42 1.16
C PHE A 39 18.90 -1.46 1.90
N HIS A 40 18.34 -2.66 2.06
CA HIS A 40 19.04 -3.73 2.77
C HIS A 40 20.37 -4.11 2.09
N GLN A 41 20.38 -4.14 0.75
CA GLN A 41 21.56 -4.52 -0.01
C GLN A 41 22.64 -3.44 -0.03
N PHE A 42 22.24 -2.17 -0.11
CA PHE A 42 23.19 -1.10 -0.38
C PHE A 42 23.47 -0.18 0.81
N ALA A 43 22.70 -0.23 1.87
CA ALA A 43 22.93 0.61 3.06
C ALA A 43 23.89 -0.08 4.04
N VAL A 44 25.01 -0.58 3.51
CA VAL A 44 25.99 -1.34 4.32
C VAL A 44 26.71 -0.47 5.32
N GLN A 45 26.71 0.86 5.13
CA GLN A 45 27.36 1.80 6.04
C GLN A 45 26.45 2.24 7.19
N VAL A 46 25.19 1.82 7.18
CA VAL A 46 24.24 2.17 8.25
C VAL A 46 24.59 1.34 9.49
N GLU A 47 24.88 2.04 10.59
CA GLU A 47 25.16 1.44 11.89
C GLU A 47 24.21 2.01 12.94
N PRO A 48 23.81 1.19 13.90
CA PRO A 48 24.13 -0.22 14.08
C PRO A 48 23.45 -1.13 13.05
N ARG A 49 23.99 -2.34 12.89
CA ARG A 49 23.50 -3.31 11.90
C ARG A 49 22.01 -3.64 12.07
N TRP A 50 21.55 -3.73 13.33
CA TRP A 50 20.15 -4.04 13.61
C TRP A 50 19.20 -2.99 13.04
N LEU A 51 19.66 -1.74 12.95
CA LEU A 51 18.85 -0.65 12.41
C LEU A 51 18.54 -0.89 10.93
N ARG A 52 19.53 -1.35 10.16
CA ARG A 52 19.33 -1.68 8.75
C ARG A 52 18.29 -2.80 8.58
N PHE A 53 18.40 -3.86 9.39
CA PHE A 53 17.43 -4.94 9.36
C PHE A 53 16.05 -4.48 9.78
N ALA A 54 15.96 -3.64 10.81
CA ALA A 54 14.68 -3.13 11.30
C ALA A 54 13.97 -2.28 10.25
N VAL A 55 14.69 -1.35 9.62
CA VAL A 55 14.10 -0.47 8.60
C VAL A 55 13.63 -1.29 7.40
N SER A 56 14.47 -2.20 6.89
CA SER A 56 14.12 -3.05 5.76
C SER A 56 12.90 -3.92 6.07
N GLY A 57 12.90 -4.52 7.27
CA GLY A 57 11.80 -5.37 7.71
C GLY A 57 10.49 -4.60 7.85
N ILE A 58 10.53 -3.40 8.44
CA ILE A 58 9.34 -2.57 8.61
C ILE A 58 8.78 -2.18 7.25
N VAL A 59 9.62 -1.75 6.31
CA VAL A 59 9.17 -1.36 4.97
C VAL A 59 8.57 -2.55 4.23
N ALA A 60 9.17 -3.73 4.35
CA ALA A 60 8.64 -4.95 3.75
C ALA A 60 7.27 -5.33 4.33
N VAL A 61 7.10 -5.21 5.66
CA VAL A 61 5.82 -5.47 6.32
C VAL A 61 4.76 -4.46 5.85
N VAL A 62 5.11 -3.18 5.76
CA VAL A 62 4.20 -2.16 5.25
C VAL A 62 3.76 -2.49 3.82
N SER A 63 4.68 -2.95 2.97
CA SER A 63 4.34 -3.39 1.62
C SER A 63 3.32 -4.52 1.63
N ALA A 64 3.52 -5.53 2.49
CA ALA A 64 2.60 -6.66 2.61
C ALA A 64 1.21 -6.21 3.09
N VAL A 65 1.18 -5.31 4.09
CA VAL A 65 -0.08 -4.76 4.61
C VAL A 65 -0.81 -3.98 3.52
N LEU A 66 -0.08 -3.21 2.71
CA LEU A 66 -0.70 -2.47 1.61
C LEU A 66 -1.28 -3.40 0.56
N ALA A 67 -0.60 -4.50 0.26
CA ALA A 67 -1.12 -5.47 -0.72
C ALA A 67 -2.42 -6.10 -0.24
N VAL A 68 -2.46 -6.54 1.02
CA VAL A 68 -3.67 -7.12 1.61
C VAL A 68 -4.78 -6.07 1.69
N GLY A 69 -4.43 -4.86 2.13
CA GLY A 69 -5.39 -3.76 2.22
C GLY A 69 -5.96 -3.36 0.86
N ALA A 70 -5.11 -3.37 -0.18
CA ALA A 70 -5.55 -3.07 -1.54
C ALA A 70 -6.58 -4.09 -2.03
N PHE A 71 -6.34 -5.37 -1.78
CA PHE A 71 -7.30 -6.42 -2.15
C PHE A 71 -8.60 -6.28 -1.37
N ALA A 72 -8.52 -6.03 -0.06
CA ALA A 72 -9.71 -5.85 0.78
C ALA A 72 -10.53 -4.65 0.31
N HIS A 73 -9.85 -3.55 -0.04
CA HIS A 73 -10.50 -2.35 -0.54
C HIS A 73 -11.17 -2.59 -1.89
N TRP A 74 -10.48 -3.27 -2.82
CA TRP A 74 -11.03 -3.64 -4.10
C TRP A 74 -12.28 -4.50 -3.93
N ARG A 75 -12.19 -5.52 -3.08
CA ARG A 75 -13.30 -6.42 -2.82
C ARG A 75 -14.49 -5.66 -2.21
N GLY A 76 -14.21 -4.78 -1.23
CA GLY A 76 -15.25 -3.96 -0.60
C GLY A 76 -15.95 -3.05 -1.61
N ASN A 77 -15.20 -2.45 -2.53
CA ASN A 77 -15.77 -1.60 -3.58
C ASN A 77 -16.66 -2.42 -4.52
N GLN A 78 -16.21 -3.62 -4.91
CA GLN A 78 -17.00 -4.48 -5.78
C GLN A 78 -18.31 -4.91 -5.12
N ILE A 79 -18.26 -5.27 -3.86
CA ILE A 79 -19.47 -5.67 -3.10
C ILE A 79 -20.42 -4.48 -2.97
N ALA A 80 -19.89 -3.30 -2.64
CA ALA A 80 -20.71 -2.08 -2.50
C ALA A 80 -21.40 -1.74 -3.81
N MET A 81 -20.70 -1.83 -4.95
CA MET A 81 -21.28 -1.55 -6.25
C MET A 81 -22.36 -2.56 -6.63
N ARG A 82 -22.19 -3.83 -6.26
CA ARG A 82 -23.20 -4.87 -6.53
C ARG A 82 -24.50 -4.65 -5.76
N HIS A 83 -24.43 -3.95 -4.63
CA HIS A 83 -25.59 -3.69 -3.77
C HIS A 83 -26.05 -2.24 -3.82
N ASP A 84 -25.53 -1.43 -4.75
CA ASP A 84 -25.84 0.00 -4.89
C ASP A 84 -25.59 0.77 -3.57
N ARG A 85 -24.58 0.37 -2.82
CA ARG A 85 -24.19 1.03 -1.58
C ARG A 85 -23.12 2.08 -1.84
N ALA A 86 -22.99 3.01 -0.90
CA ALA A 86 -21.87 3.93 -0.93
C ALA A 86 -20.54 3.16 -0.85
N LEU A 87 -19.52 3.65 -1.56
CA LEU A 87 -18.21 3.03 -1.53
C LEU A 87 -17.59 3.17 -0.13
N PRO A 88 -16.94 2.13 0.39
CA PRO A 88 -16.32 2.21 1.70
C PRO A 88 -15.14 3.20 1.68
N ARG A 89 -14.96 3.91 2.78
CA ARG A 89 -13.82 4.79 2.94
C ARG A 89 -12.57 3.96 3.16
N SER A 90 -11.46 4.41 2.57
CA SER A 90 -10.19 3.74 2.71
C SER A 90 -9.29 4.51 3.67
N PRO A 91 -8.90 3.91 4.80
CA PRO A 91 -7.89 4.52 5.66
C PRO A 91 -6.50 4.45 5.05
N LEU A 92 -6.33 3.66 3.98
CA LEU A 92 -5.03 3.50 3.32
C LEU A 92 -4.50 4.82 2.77
N LEU A 93 -5.38 5.69 2.26
CA LEU A 93 -4.96 6.99 1.74
C LEU A 93 -4.25 7.83 2.80
N ALA A 94 -4.89 7.94 3.97
CA ALA A 94 -4.31 8.69 5.08
C ALA A 94 -3.05 8.01 5.60
N GLY A 95 -3.04 6.69 5.66
CA GLY A 95 -1.90 5.91 6.10
C GLY A 95 -0.68 6.10 5.20
N ILE A 96 -0.89 6.07 3.88
CA ILE A 96 0.20 6.28 2.92
C ILE A 96 0.72 7.71 2.99
N ALA A 97 -0.19 8.69 3.07
CA ALA A 97 0.21 10.09 3.19
C ALA A 97 1.07 10.30 4.45
N ALA A 98 0.65 9.74 5.58
CA ALA A 98 1.39 9.82 6.82
C ALA A 98 2.75 9.12 6.69
N ALA A 99 2.80 7.94 6.09
CA ALA A 99 4.04 7.19 5.89
C ALA A 99 5.01 7.96 4.99
N MET A 100 4.51 8.57 3.92
CA MET A 100 5.33 9.37 3.02
C MET A 100 5.88 10.60 3.72
N LEU A 101 5.05 11.28 4.52
CA LEU A 101 5.47 12.44 5.29
C LEU A 101 6.57 12.06 6.29
N MET A 102 6.35 10.97 7.03
CA MET A 102 7.34 10.50 8.01
C MET A 102 8.66 10.10 7.35
N THR A 103 8.58 9.38 6.25
CA THR A 103 9.77 8.95 5.52
C THR A 103 10.54 10.14 4.96
N SER A 104 9.82 11.10 4.37
CA SER A 104 10.43 12.30 3.81
C SER A 104 11.09 13.15 4.90
N ALA A 105 10.42 13.33 6.03
CA ALA A 105 10.95 14.08 7.15
C ALA A 105 12.20 13.42 7.72
N LEU A 106 12.16 12.10 7.89
CA LEU A 106 13.30 11.36 8.41
C LEU A 106 14.50 11.45 7.47
N THR A 107 14.25 11.29 6.16
CA THR A 107 15.30 11.39 5.15
C THR A 107 15.92 12.78 5.17
N ALA A 108 15.10 13.83 5.24
CA ALA A 108 15.59 15.21 5.28
C ALA A 108 16.44 15.45 6.53
N ILE A 109 16.01 14.96 7.68
CA ILE A 109 16.75 15.10 8.93
C ILE A 109 18.11 14.41 8.82
N LEU A 110 18.13 13.19 8.32
CA LEU A 110 19.37 12.43 8.18
C LEU A 110 20.35 13.13 7.23
N LEU A 111 19.86 13.69 6.12
CA LEU A 111 20.71 14.42 5.18
C LEU A 111 21.26 15.71 5.76
N LEU A 112 20.46 16.41 6.58
CA LEU A 112 20.91 17.65 7.22
C LEU A 112 21.93 17.41 8.33
N LEU A 113 21.95 16.21 8.90
CA LEU A 113 22.89 15.87 9.96
C LEU A 113 24.23 15.35 9.44
N GLN A 114 24.35 15.14 8.14
CA GLN A 114 25.62 14.72 7.52
C GLN A 114 26.60 15.86 7.35
#